data_5e0589da0ebd05504ec74305e3971e6a
#
_entry.id   5e0589da0ebd05504ec74305e3971e6a
#
_cell.length_a   1.000
_cell.length_b   1.000
_cell.length_c   1.000
_cell.angle_alpha   90.00
_cell.angle_beta   90.00
_cell.angle_gamma   90.00
#
_symmetry.space_group_name_H-M   'P 1'
#
loop_
_entity.id
_entity.type
_entity.pdbx_description
1 polymer ?
#
loop_
_entity_poly.entity_id
_entity_poly.type
_entity_poly.pdbx_seq_one_letter_code
_entity_poly.pdbx_strand_id
1 'polypeptide(L)'
;YASDTVGRHAKGLKGEERGMIKIFIGAILALLDFTVTNGSMRLGILPDFIGCFLLYLGFKDIMAAYPKTCQRLATARTTLLVLTVYSAILYVMALTGIGADIAWLETALSLIYYVVLFYVLYLFLQSLYEIETDVSGDLKLEKFKRWWRYMSLFQVLICVLILVLCFRSASVEILFAYYVCAVMALVCEVLYLVRLNGVINTLQRRH
;
A
#
# COMPACT_ATOMS: atom_id res chain seq x y z
N TYR A 1 40.89 -12.23 -0.21
CA TYR A 1 40.07 -11.17 -0.85
C TYR A 1 38.82 -11.72 -1.55
N ALA A 2 38.80 -12.97 -2.06
CA ALA A 2 37.65 -13.57 -2.75
C ALA A 2 36.54 -14.07 -1.81
N SER A 3 36.85 -14.44 -0.57
CA SER A 3 35.86 -14.98 0.38
C SER A 3 34.90 -13.90 0.96
N ASP A 4 35.37 -12.66 1.09
CA ASP A 4 34.59 -11.54 1.63
C ASP A 4 33.53 -11.01 0.64
N THR A 5 33.77 -11.14 -0.66
CA THR A 5 32.83 -10.76 -1.72
C THR A 5 31.66 -11.74 -1.82
N VAL A 6 31.92 -13.04 -1.71
CA VAL A 6 30.89 -14.09 -1.73
C VAL A 6 29.96 -13.99 -0.50
N GLY A 7 30.51 -13.69 0.66
CA GLY A 7 29.73 -13.52 1.90
C GLY A 7 28.83 -12.27 1.88
N ARG A 8 29.25 -11.18 1.23
CA ARG A 8 28.43 -9.96 1.06
C ARG A 8 27.29 -10.17 0.06
N HIS A 9 27.54 -10.88 -1.05
CA HIS A 9 26.49 -11.22 -2.02
C HIS A 9 25.41 -12.11 -1.38
N ALA A 10 25.76 -13.14 -0.64
CA ALA A 10 24.81 -14.03 0.02
C ALA A 10 23.97 -13.32 1.11
N LYS A 11 24.54 -12.34 1.83
CA LYS A 11 23.81 -11.50 2.77
C LYS A 11 22.84 -10.53 2.10
N GLY A 12 23.22 -9.96 0.95
CA GLY A 12 22.37 -9.08 0.16
C GLY A 12 21.12 -9.80 -0.34
N LEU A 13 21.28 -11.00 -0.88
CA LEU A 13 20.20 -11.85 -1.40
C LEU A 13 19.15 -12.21 -0.36
N LYS A 14 19.59 -12.65 0.85
CA LYS A 14 18.65 -12.92 1.96
C LYS A 14 17.92 -11.67 2.46
N GLY A 15 18.55 -10.50 2.37
CA GLY A 15 17.93 -9.22 2.73
C GLY A 15 16.82 -8.82 1.76
N GLU A 16 17.06 -8.98 0.47
CA GLU A 16 16.11 -8.70 -0.61
C GLU A 16 14.85 -9.56 -0.52
N GLU A 17 15.02 -10.89 -0.41
CA GLU A 17 13.91 -11.83 -0.29
C GLU A 17 13.02 -11.50 0.91
N ARG A 18 13.62 -11.24 2.06
CA ARG A 18 12.89 -10.83 3.27
C ARG A 18 12.18 -9.48 3.09
N GLY A 19 12.82 -8.54 2.41
CA GLY A 19 12.25 -7.23 2.12
C GLY A 19 11.01 -7.33 1.25
N MET A 20 11.08 -8.11 0.17
CA MET A 20 9.97 -8.33 -0.75
C MET A 20 8.77 -9.03 -0.10
N ILE A 21 9.01 -10.03 0.75
CA ILE A 21 7.93 -10.70 1.51
C ILE A 21 7.26 -9.71 2.47
N LYS A 22 8.02 -8.88 3.17
CA LYS A 22 7.46 -7.84 4.06
C LYS A 22 6.61 -6.83 3.29
N ILE A 23 7.05 -6.42 2.09
CA ILE A 23 6.28 -5.52 1.22
C ILE A 23 4.98 -6.19 0.80
N PHE A 24 5.01 -7.45 0.40
CA PHE A 24 3.81 -8.15 -0.02
C PHE A 24 2.78 -8.27 1.11
N ILE A 25 3.23 -8.74 2.30
CA ILE A 25 2.35 -8.85 3.47
C ILE A 25 1.87 -7.46 3.92
N GLY A 26 2.76 -6.47 3.94
CA GLY A 26 2.43 -5.10 4.30
C GLY A 26 1.42 -4.48 3.35
N ALA A 27 1.53 -4.73 2.03
CA ALA A 27 0.57 -4.26 1.04
C ALA A 27 -0.81 -4.94 1.21
N ILE A 28 -0.85 -6.24 1.53
CA ILE A 28 -2.11 -6.93 1.85
C ILE A 28 -2.78 -6.26 3.04
N LEU A 29 -2.04 -6.04 4.14
CA LEU A 29 -2.59 -5.47 5.37
C LEU A 29 -3.01 -4.00 5.23
N ALA A 30 -2.31 -3.22 4.39
CA ALA A 30 -2.58 -1.80 4.20
C ALA A 30 -3.66 -1.51 3.14
N LEU A 31 -3.90 -2.42 2.18
CA LEU A 31 -4.88 -2.24 1.11
C LEU A 31 -6.21 -2.92 1.42
N LEU A 32 -6.19 -4.12 2.04
CA LEU A 32 -7.39 -4.86 2.35
C LEU A 32 -7.93 -4.42 3.72
N ASP A 33 -8.80 -3.41 3.69
CA ASP A 33 -9.51 -2.93 4.87
C ASP A 33 -10.72 -3.84 5.18
N PHE A 34 -10.56 -4.71 6.17
CA PHE A 34 -11.66 -5.52 6.70
C PHE A 34 -12.17 -4.90 7.99
N THR A 35 -13.19 -4.06 7.87
CA THR A 35 -13.84 -3.43 9.01
C THR A 35 -15.06 -4.24 9.45
N VAL A 36 -15.11 -4.65 10.72
CA VAL A 36 -16.31 -5.20 11.35
C VAL A 36 -16.96 -4.12 12.18
N THR A 37 -18.21 -3.83 11.86
CA THR A 37 -19.01 -2.86 12.61
C THR A 37 -19.88 -3.59 13.63
N ASN A 38 -19.67 -3.32 14.91
CA ASN A 38 -20.51 -3.84 15.99
C ASN A 38 -21.08 -2.65 16.79
N GLY A 39 -22.30 -2.25 16.48
CA GLY A 39 -22.93 -1.06 17.07
C GLY A 39 -22.18 0.23 16.70
N SER A 40 -21.73 0.98 17.69
CA SER A 40 -20.95 2.21 17.51
C SER A 40 -19.44 1.97 17.33
N MET A 41 -18.96 0.73 17.56
CA MET A 41 -17.54 0.39 17.38
C MET A 41 -17.28 -0.15 15.97
N ARG A 42 -16.37 0.47 15.27
CA ARG A 42 -15.79 -0.03 14.01
C ARG A 42 -14.41 -0.59 14.31
N LEU A 43 -14.25 -1.89 14.23
CA LEU A 43 -12.98 -2.56 14.43
C LEU A 43 -12.42 -2.99 13.08
N GLY A 44 -11.35 -2.36 12.65
CA GLY A 44 -10.52 -2.91 11.58
C GLY A 44 -9.91 -4.22 12.06
N ILE A 45 -10.24 -5.34 11.43
CA ILE A 45 -9.69 -6.66 11.78
C ILE A 45 -8.18 -6.67 11.55
N LEU A 46 -7.74 -5.96 10.53
CA LEU A 46 -6.32 -5.82 10.16
C LEU A 46 -5.89 -4.37 10.42
N PRO A 47 -5.04 -4.12 11.44
CA PRO A 47 -4.59 -2.76 11.72
C PRO A 47 -3.67 -2.25 10.61
N ASP A 48 -4.10 -1.23 9.87
CA ASP A 48 -3.38 -0.62 8.74
C ASP A 48 -1.97 -0.16 9.12
N PHE A 49 -1.78 0.28 10.37
CA PHE A 49 -0.47 0.69 10.86
C PHE A 49 0.57 -0.45 10.86
N ILE A 50 0.13 -1.71 11.04
CA ILE A 50 1.01 -2.89 10.94
C ILE A 50 1.41 -3.08 9.48
N GLY A 51 0.47 -2.92 8.54
CA GLY A 51 0.73 -2.98 7.11
C GLY A 51 1.75 -1.92 6.67
N CYS A 52 1.54 -0.66 7.06
CA CYS A 52 2.45 0.44 6.79
C CYS A 52 3.84 0.22 7.41
N PHE A 53 3.91 -0.31 8.63
CA PHE A 53 5.18 -0.62 9.28
C PHE A 53 5.93 -1.75 8.58
N LEU A 54 5.24 -2.80 8.12
CA LEU A 54 5.87 -3.87 7.34
C LEU A 54 6.38 -3.35 5.99
N LEU A 55 5.63 -2.49 5.31
CA LEU A 55 6.10 -1.80 4.10
C LEU A 55 7.37 -0.99 4.37
N TYR A 56 7.39 -0.23 5.48
CA TYR A 56 8.56 0.53 5.91
C TYR A 56 9.80 -0.35 6.11
N LEU A 57 9.65 -1.48 6.79
CA LEU A 57 10.74 -2.44 6.99
C LEU A 57 11.18 -3.09 5.68
N GLY A 58 10.24 -3.45 4.82
CA GLY A 58 10.53 -4.02 3.50
C GLY A 58 11.31 -3.05 2.60
N PHE A 59 10.93 -1.78 2.58
CA PHE A 59 11.67 -0.75 1.83
C PHE A 59 13.09 -0.54 2.35
N LYS A 60 13.27 -0.62 3.68
CA LYS A 60 14.62 -0.59 4.28
C LYS A 60 15.50 -1.72 3.77
N ASP A 61 14.94 -2.94 3.70
CA ASP A 61 15.69 -4.12 3.26
C ASP A 61 16.05 -4.03 1.76
N ILE A 62 15.13 -3.53 0.92
CA ILE A 62 15.39 -3.30 -0.52
C ILE A 62 16.43 -2.20 -0.74
N MET A 63 16.37 -1.11 0.00
CA MET A 63 17.39 -0.05 -0.08
C MET A 63 18.79 -0.57 0.26
N ALA A 64 18.90 -1.52 1.18
CA ALA A 64 20.17 -2.15 1.51
C ALA A 64 20.70 -3.06 0.37
N ALA A 65 19.78 -3.68 -0.40
CA ALA A 65 20.14 -4.52 -1.55
C ALA A 65 20.46 -3.69 -2.81
N TYR A 66 19.75 -2.57 -3.03
CA TYR A 66 19.89 -1.71 -4.22
C TYR A 66 20.23 -0.26 -3.84
N PRO A 67 21.49 0.04 -3.48
CA PRO A 67 21.89 1.36 -2.99
C PRO A 67 21.78 2.48 -4.05
N LYS A 68 21.74 2.17 -5.34
CA LYS A 68 21.60 3.15 -6.41
C LYS A 68 20.20 3.74 -6.54
N THR A 69 19.16 3.01 -6.15
CA THR A 69 17.73 3.42 -6.23
C THR A 69 17.24 4.10 -4.95
N CYS A 70 18.17 4.54 -4.08
CA CYS A 70 17.86 4.92 -2.70
C CYS A 70 16.98 6.16 -2.55
N GLN A 71 17.02 7.15 -3.46
CA GLN A 71 16.39 8.45 -3.16
C GLN A 71 14.87 8.38 -3.10
N ARG A 72 14.22 7.76 -4.08
CA ARG A 72 12.74 7.62 -4.11
C ARG A 72 12.24 6.68 -3.03
N LEU A 73 12.95 5.56 -2.83
CA LEU A 73 12.64 4.63 -1.76
C LEU A 73 12.83 5.26 -0.37
N ALA A 74 13.83 6.13 -0.18
CA ALA A 74 14.04 6.87 1.05
C ALA A 74 12.86 7.81 1.35
N THR A 75 12.38 8.55 0.34
CA THR A 75 11.18 9.38 0.46
C THR A 75 9.96 8.53 0.81
N ALA A 76 9.72 7.45 0.08
CA ALA A 76 8.61 6.53 0.34
C ALA A 76 8.67 5.94 1.76
N ARG A 77 9.86 5.55 2.21
CA ARG A 77 10.09 5.02 3.55
C ARG A 77 9.80 6.05 4.65
N THR A 78 10.26 7.29 4.48
CA THR A 78 10.00 8.37 5.45
C THR A 78 8.50 8.68 5.51
N THR A 79 7.84 8.74 4.36
CA THR A 79 6.39 8.94 4.27
C THR A 79 5.63 7.79 4.94
N LEU A 80 6.07 6.53 4.78
CA LEU A 80 5.49 5.37 5.46
C LEU A 80 5.63 5.43 6.97
N LEU A 81 6.74 5.94 7.49
CA LEU A 81 6.90 6.10 8.93
C LEU A 81 5.84 7.09 9.48
N VAL A 82 5.67 8.23 8.81
CA VAL A 82 4.63 9.20 9.17
C VAL A 82 3.24 8.58 9.04
N LEU A 83 2.99 7.85 7.96
CA LEU A 83 1.70 7.18 7.72
C LEU A 83 1.42 6.08 8.76
N THR A 84 2.44 5.38 9.24
CA THR A 84 2.31 4.38 10.32
C THR A 84 1.85 5.03 11.62
N VAL A 85 2.45 6.15 12.01
CA VAL A 85 2.04 6.90 13.20
C VAL A 85 0.62 7.45 13.02
N TYR A 86 0.34 8.01 11.84
CA TYR A 86 -0.98 8.55 11.51
C TYR A 86 -2.07 7.47 11.59
N SER A 87 -1.87 6.32 10.96
CA SER A 87 -2.84 5.22 10.99
C SER A 87 -3.00 4.59 12.37
N ALA A 88 -1.93 4.57 13.19
CA ALA A 88 -2.04 4.13 14.58
C ALA A 88 -2.91 5.09 15.42
N ILE A 89 -2.79 6.41 15.19
CA ILE A 89 -3.68 7.40 15.83
C ILE A 89 -5.13 7.19 15.39
N LEU A 90 -5.40 7.00 14.09
CA LEU A 90 -6.74 6.74 13.59
C LEU A 90 -7.33 5.46 14.20
N TYR A 91 -6.52 4.41 14.33
CA TYR A 91 -6.93 3.16 14.96
C TYR A 91 -7.32 3.36 16.44
N VAL A 92 -6.54 4.13 17.20
CA VAL A 92 -6.88 4.48 18.60
C VAL A 92 -8.14 5.32 18.67
N MET A 93 -8.32 6.30 17.77
CA MET A 93 -9.57 7.08 17.69
C MET A 93 -10.79 6.19 17.41
N ALA A 94 -10.67 5.24 16.49
CA ALA A 94 -11.73 4.28 16.19
C ALA A 94 -12.07 3.39 17.39
N LEU A 95 -11.07 2.93 18.15
CA LEU A 95 -11.27 2.12 19.36
C LEU A 95 -11.92 2.90 20.51
N THR A 96 -11.56 4.17 20.66
CA THR A 96 -12.07 5.03 21.76
C THR A 96 -13.37 5.72 21.42
N GLY A 97 -13.81 5.67 20.16
CA GLY A 97 -15.00 6.38 19.66
C GLY A 97 -14.81 7.91 19.59
N ILE A 98 -13.58 8.40 19.74
CA ILE A 98 -13.29 9.83 19.63
C ILE A 98 -13.55 10.28 18.19
N GLY A 99 -14.42 11.27 18.03
CA GLY A 99 -14.81 11.81 16.73
C GLY A 99 -15.92 11.05 15.99
N ALA A 100 -16.48 9.99 16.59
CA ALA A 100 -17.59 9.21 16.00
C ALA A 100 -18.84 10.06 15.71
N ASP A 101 -19.03 11.14 16.46
CA ASP A 101 -20.15 12.09 16.26
C ASP A 101 -19.97 12.97 15.01
N ILE A 102 -18.77 12.99 14.41
CA ILE A 102 -18.41 13.85 13.28
C ILE A 102 -18.12 12.97 12.06
N ALA A 103 -19.16 12.48 11.41
CA ALA A 103 -19.04 11.52 10.28
C ALA A 103 -18.12 12.01 9.13
N TRP A 104 -18.12 13.31 8.81
CA TRP A 104 -17.24 13.86 7.77
C TRP A 104 -15.74 13.84 8.16
N LEU A 105 -15.43 13.94 9.47
CA LEU A 105 -14.05 13.96 9.96
C LEU A 105 -13.37 12.61 9.71
N GLU A 106 -14.03 11.50 10.08
CA GLU A 106 -13.53 10.15 9.82
C GLU A 106 -13.24 9.93 8.33
N THR A 107 -14.20 10.36 7.48
CA THR A 107 -14.06 10.27 6.01
C THR A 107 -12.88 11.08 5.49
N ALA A 108 -12.71 12.32 5.97
CA ALA A 108 -11.62 13.18 5.56
C ALA A 108 -10.26 12.62 5.98
N LEU A 109 -10.16 12.10 7.20
CA LEU A 109 -8.93 11.48 7.70
C LEU A 109 -8.57 10.20 6.93
N SER A 110 -9.55 9.36 6.63
CA SER A 110 -9.35 8.16 5.80
C SER A 110 -8.93 8.53 4.37
N LEU A 111 -9.50 9.59 3.80
CA LEU A 111 -9.12 10.08 2.47
C LEU A 111 -7.64 10.49 2.44
N ILE A 112 -7.17 11.23 3.45
CA ILE A 112 -5.76 11.62 3.58
C ILE A 112 -4.87 10.37 3.63
N TYR A 113 -5.25 9.37 4.43
CA TYR A 113 -4.52 8.10 4.53
C TYR A 113 -4.35 7.44 3.15
N TYR A 114 -5.43 7.25 2.41
CA TYR A 114 -5.39 6.59 1.10
C TYR A 114 -4.59 7.39 0.07
N VAL A 115 -4.75 8.72 0.00
CA VAL A 115 -3.97 9.57 -0.91
C VAL A 115 -2.47 9.41 -0.66
N VAL A 116 -2.05 9.43 0.61
CA VAL A 116 -0.63 9.27 0.97
C VAL A 116 -0.16 7.84 0.69
N LEU A 117 -0.96 6.82 0.99
CA LEU A 117 -0.62 5.42 0.70
C LEU A 117 -0.44 5.19 -0.81
N PHE A 118 -1.36 5.69 -1.65
CA PHE A 118 -1.23 5.56 -3.11
C PHE A 118 -0.01 6.31 -3.66
N TYR A 119 0.33 7.46 -3.08
CA TYR A 119 1.56 8.16 -3.42
C TYR A 119 2.81 7.32 -3.09
N VAL A 120 2.85 6.68 -1.93
CA VAL A 120 3.94 5.76 -1.55
C VAL A 120 4.04 4.57 -2.50
N LEU A 121 2.91 3.95 -2.87
CA LEU A 121 2.88 2.85 -3.84
C LEU A 121 3.33 3.30 -5.23
N TYR A 122 3.06 4.56 -5.61
CA TYR A 122 3.59 5.14 -6.83
C TYR A 122 5.11 5.30 -6.79
N LEU A 123 5.66 5.83 -5.70
CA LEU A 123 7.12 5.95 -5.53
C LEU A 123 7.80 4.58 -5.56
N PHE A 124 7.19 3.58 -4.96
CA PHE A 124 7.67 2.20 -5.02
C PHE A 124 7.68 1.66 -6.46
N LEU A 125 6.58 1.86 -7.20
CA LEU A 125 6.51 1.49 -8.61
C LEU A 125 7.64 2.15 -9.43
N GLN A 126 7.90 3.44 -9.22
CA GLN A 126 9.00 4.16 -9.89
C GLN A 126 10.38 3.57 -9.53
N SER A 127 10.56 3.18 -8.27
CA SER A 127 11.79 2.53 -7.83
C SER A 127 11.98 1.15 -8.46
N LEU A 128 10.90 0.40 -8.69
CA LEU A 128 10.96 -0.87 -9.42
C LEU A 128 11.40 -0.69 -10.88
N TYR A 129 11.02 0.40 -11.56
CA TYR A 129 11.53 0.72 -12.90
C TYR A 129 13.02 1.00 -12.88
N GLU A 130 13.53 1.68 -11.86
CA GLU A 130 14.97 1.91 -11.70
C GLU A 130 15.72 0.59 -11.46
N ILE A 131 15.18 -0.31 -10.65
CA ILE A 131 15.74 -1.64 -10.41
C ILE A 131 15.73 -2.48 -11.71
N GLU A 132 14.64 -2.43 -12.49
CA GLU A 132 14.51 -3.15 -13.76
C GLU A 132 15.61 -2.73 -14.75
N THR A 133 15.93 -1.43 -14.84
CA THR A 133 17.01 -0.93 -15.70
C THR A 133 18.40 -1.38 -15.25
N ASP A 134 18.63 -1.45 -13.93
CA ASP A 134 19.92 -1.90 -13.37
C ASP A 134 20.14 -3.42 -13.55
N VAL A 135 19.06 -4.22 -13.43
CA VAL A 135 19.12 -5.69 -13.50
C VAL A 135 19.02 -6.22 -14.94
N SER A 136 18.84 -5.34 -15.94
CA SER A 136 18.68 -5.68 -17.38
C SER A 136 17.58 -6.73 -17.62
N GLY A 137 16.46 -6.63 -16.89
CA GLY A 137 15.42 -7.64 -16.89
C GLY A 137 14.03 -7.10 -17.20
N ASP A 138 13.24 -7.86 -17.95
CA ASP A 138 11.82 -7.57 -18.19
C ASP A 138 10.99 -8.05 -16.97
N LEU A 139 10.67 -7.13 -16.04
CA LEU A 139 9.78 -7.36 -14.89
C LEU A 139 8.30 -7.20 -15.25
N LYS A 140 7.99 -6.88 -16.54
CA LYS A 140 6.62 -6.64 -17.03
C LYS A 140 5.86 -5.58 -16.22
N LEU A 141 6.57 -4.54 -15.78
CA LEU A 141 6.06 -3.47 -14.91
C LEU A 141 4.92 -2.67 -15.55
N GLU A 142 4.81 -2.64 -16.90
CA GLU A 142 3.69 -1.98 -17.58
C GLU A 142 2.32 -2.55 -17.19
N LYS A 143 2.22 -3.87 -17.00
CA LYS A 143 0.98 -4.50 -16.51
C LYS A 143 0.71 -4.13 -15.05
N PHE A 144 1.75 -4.09 -14.22
CA PHE A 144 1.66 -3.68 -12.81
C PHE A 144 1.22 -2.22 -12.68
N LYS A 145 1.81 -1.30 -13.46
CA LYS A 145 1.42 0.11 -13.54
C LYS A 145 -0.03 0.32 -13.99
N ARG A 146 -0.51 -0.52 -14.93
CA ARG A 146 -1.92 -0.46 -15.38
C ARG A 146 -2.88 -0.77 -14.24
N TRP A 147 -2.63 -1.81 -13.45
CA TRP A 147 -3.47 -2.16 -12.31
C TRP A 147 -3.40 -1.12 -11.21
N TRP A 148 -2.23 -0.52 -10.96
CA TRP A 148 -2.09 0.61 -10.05
C TRP A 148 -2.98 1.79 -10.48
N ARG A 149 -3.01 2.15 -11.78
CA ARG A 149 -3.86 3.23 -12.28
C ARG A 149 -5.35 2.94 -12.08
N TYR A 150 -5.81 1.73 -12.40
CA TYR A 150 -7.22 1.37 -12.20
C TYR A 150 -7.60 1.41 -10.72
N MET A 151 -6.79 0.83 -9.85
CA MET A 151 -6.98 0.87 -8.41
C MET A 151 -7.10 2.31 -7.91
N SER A 152 -6.16 3.20 -8.29
CA SER A 152 -6.18 4.61 -7.90
C SER A 152 -7.41 5.34 -8.45
N LEU A 153 -7.85 5.05 -9.68
CA LEU A 153 -9.04 5.64 -10.29
C LEU A 153 -10.30 5.29 -9.49
N PHE A 154 -10.51 3.99 -9.21
CA PHE A 154 -11.69 3.56 -8.46
C PHE A 154 -11.68 4.10 -7.04
N GLN A 155 -10.52 4.20 -6.40
CA GLN A 155 -10.41 4.79 -5.07
C GLN A 155 -10.78 6.29 -5.06
N VAL A 156 -10.33 7.05 -6.06
CA VAL A 156 -10.75 8.45 -6.22
C VAL A 156 -12.27 8.55 -6.42
N LEU A 157 -12.85 7.68 -7.25
CA LEU A 157 -14.30 7.64 -7.45
C LEU A 157 -15.05 7.34 -6.16
N ILE A 158 -14.59 6.37 -5.37
CA ILE A 158 -15.16 6.04 -4.06
C ILE A 158 -15.10 7.26 -3.15
N CYS A 159 -13.96 7.94 -3.06
CA CYS A 159 -13.80 9.14 -2.24
C CYS A 159 -14.79 10.26 -2.66
N VAL A 160 -14.95 10.49 -3.96
CA VAL A 160 -15.92 11.47 -4.47
C VAL A 160 -17.35 11.08 -4.12
N LEU A 161 -17.72 9.81 -4.29
CA LEU A 161 -19.06 9.31 -3.94
C LEU A 161 -19.34 9.43 -2.44
N ILE A 162 -18.38 9.11 -1.58
CA ILE A 162 -18.52 9.28 -0.13
C ILE A 162 -18.70 10.76 0.23
N LEU A 163 -17.93 11.67 -0.37
CA LEU A 163 -18.12 13.11 -0.16
C LEU A 163 -19.52 13.56 -0.59
N VAL A 164 -20.02 13.07 -1.72
CA VAL A 164 -21.40 13.39 -2.16
C VAL A 164 -22.42 12.85 -1.15
N LEU A 165 -22.23 11.63 -0.63
CA LEU A 165 -23.11 11.04 0.39
C LEU A 165 -23.08 11.81 1.71
N CYS A 166 -21.95 12.43 2.09
CA CYS A 166 -21.85 13.25 3.29
C CYS A 166 -22.65 14.57 3.19
N PHE A 167 -22.80 15.13 1.98
CA PHE A 167 -23.45 16.43 1.78
C PHE A 167 -24.85 16.38 1.18
N ARG A 168 -25.26 15.24 0.66
CA ARG A 168 -26.60 15.02 0.08
C ARG A 168 -27.29 13.83 0.73
N SER A 169 -28.62 13.87 0.80
CA SER A 169 -29.41 12.68 1.14
C SER A 169 -29.09 11.54 0.14
N ALA A 170 -28.79 10.37 0.67
CA ALA A 170 -28.41 9.20 -0.11
C ALA A 170 -29.54 8.82 -1.08
N SER A 171 -29.37 9.04 -2.38
CA SER A 171 -30.24 8.42 -3.38
C SER A 171 -29.80 6.99 -3.64
N VAL A 172 -30.74 6.14 -4.02
CA VAL A 172 -30.49 4.71 -4.30
C VAL A 172 -29.41 4.56 -5.41
N GLU A 173 -29.45 5.46 -6.40
CA GLU A 173 -28.47 5.42 -7.51
C GLU A 173 -27.04 5.70 -7.04
N ILE A 174 -26.84 6.68 -6.14
CA ILE A 174 -25.52 7.01 -5.59
C ILE A 174 -25.00 5.86 -4.75
N LEU A 175 -25.86 5.24 -3.93
CA LEU A 175 -25.50 4.09 -3.13
C LEU A 175 -25.11 2.88 -4.01
N PHE A 176 -25.87 2.62 -5.06
CA PHE A 176 -25.56 1.56 -6.03
C PHE A 176 -24.22 1.82 -6.73
N ALA A 177 -23.98 3.06 -7.21
CA ALA A 177 -22.70 3.43 -7.82
C ALA A 177 -21.53 3.25 -6.84
N TYR A 178 -21.70 3.60 -5.57
CA TYR A 178 -20.70 3.39 -4.54
C TYR A 178 -20.33 1.91 -4.38
N TYR A 179 -21.34 1.01 -4.24
CA TYR A 179 -21.09 -0.42 -4.11
C TYR A 179 -20.41 -1.03 -5.35
N VAL A 180 -20.82 -0.62 -6.55
CA VAL A 180 -20.17 -1.06 -7.78
C VAL A 180 -18.71 -0.62 -7.82
N CYS A 181 -18.41 0.64 -7.49
CA CYS A 181 -17.04 1.14 -7.41
C CYS A 181 -16.21 0.43 -6.35
N ALA A 182 -16.79 0.13 -5.17
CA ALA A 182 -16.12 -0.59 -4.09
C ALA A 182 -15.74 -2.02 -4.51
N VAL A 183 -16.65 -2.75 -5.15
CA VAL A 183 -16.35 -4.09 -5.69
C VAL A 183 -15.26 -4.03 -6.77
N MET A 184 -15.32 -3.05 -7.68
CA MET A 184 -14.30 -2.88 -8.71
C MET A 184 -12.94 -2.50 -8.13
N ALA A 185 -12.90 -1.65 -7.09
CA ALA A 185 -11.68 -1.31 -6.37
C ALA A 185 -11.05 -2.57 -5.75
N LEU A 186 -11.83 -3.37 -5.02
CA LEU A 186 -11.38 -4.62 -4.41
C LEU A 186 -10.79 -5.59 -5.46
N VAL A 187 -11.46 -5.75 -6.60
CA VAL A 187 -10.93 -6.58 -7.71
C VAL A 187 -9.58 -6.04 -8.21
N CYS A 188 -9.46 -4.72 -8.39
CA CYS A 188 -8.22 -4.10 -8.83
C CYS A 188 -7.10 -4.26 -7.79
N GLU A 189 -7.39 -4.16 -6.49
CA GLU A 189 -6.45 -4.38 -5.39
C GLU A 189 -5.92 -5.82 -5.39
N VAL A 190 -6.81 -6.81 -5.49
CA VAL A 190 -6.41 -8.21 -5.59
C VAL A 190 -5.53 -8.46 -6.81
N LEU A 191 -5.90 -7.93 -7.97
CA LEU A 191 -5.10 -8.08 -9.20
C LEU A 191 -3.75 -7.35 -9.09
N TYR A 192 -3.70 -6.19 -8.44
CA TYR A 192 -2.46 -5.50 -8.11
C TYR A 192 -1.56 -6.37 -7.23
N LEU A 193 -2.09 -6.97 -6.16
CA LEU A 193 -1.35 -7.86 -5.25
C LEU A 193 -0.84 -9.11 -5.95
N VAL A 194 -1.66 -9.73 -6.82
CA VAL A 194 -1.23 -10.89 -7.63
C VAL A 194 -0.07 -10.50 -8.55
N ARG A 195 -0.10 -9.32 -9.17
CA ARG A 195 0.99 -8.83 -10.01
C ARG A 195 2.23 -8.46 -9.21
N LEU A 196 2.06 -7.87 -8.04
CA LEU A 196 3.16 -7.60 -7.11
C LEU A 196 3.89 -8.90 -6.73
N ASN A 197 3.15 -9.95 -6.38
CA ASN A 197 3.72 -11.26 -6.12
C ASN A 197 4.47 -11.83 -7.35
N GLY A 198 3.95 -11.63 -8.55
CA GLY A 198 4.62 -12.01 -9.78
C GLY A 198 5.96 -11.30 -10.00
N VAL A 199 6.03 -10.00 -9.71
CA VAL A 199 7.27 -9.21 -9.77
C VAL A 199 8.28 -9.72 -8.73
N ILE A 200 7.83 -9.95 -7.50
CA ILE A 200 8.64 -10.50 -6.41
C ILE A 200 9.26 -11.84 -6.81
N ASN A 201 8.45 -12.78 -7.28
CA ASN A 201 8.90 -14.10 -7.70
C ASN A 201 9.89 -14.04 -8.89
N THR A 202 9.72 -13.06 -9.77
CA THR A 202 10.65 -12.86 -10.91
C THR A 202 12.00 -12.36 -10.43
N LEU A 203 12.03 -11.43 -9.48
CA LEU A 203 13.27 -10.93 -8.88
C LEU A 203 13.99 -12.06 -8.12
N GLN A 204 13.27 -12.86 -7.32
CA GLN A 204 13.85 -13.97 -6.55
C GLN A 204 14.45 -15.08 -7.44
N ARG A 205 13.90 -15.34 -8.62
CA ARG A 205 14.41 -16.39 -9.53
C ARG A 205 15.67 -16.01 -10.28
N ARG A 206 16.05 -14.75 -10.28
CA ARG A 206 17.21 -14.22 -11.03
C ARG A 206 18.50 -14.24 -10.22
N HIS A 207 18.40 -14.53 -8.97
CA HIS A 207 19.50 -14.68 -8.02
C HIS A 207 19.69 -16.13 -7.58
#